data_8c99010c544265315d1c16eecc4875a0
#
_entry.id   8c99010c544265315d1c16eecc4875a0
#
_cell.length_a   1.000
_cell.length_b   1.000
_cell.length_c   1.000
_cell.angle_alpha   90.00
_cell.angle_beta   90.00
_cell.angle_gamma   90.00
#
_symmetry.space_group_name_H-M   'P 1'
#
loop_
_entity.id
_entity.type
_entity.pdbx_description
1 polymer ?
#
loop_
_entity_poly.entity_id
_entity_poly.type
_entity_poly.pdbx_seq_one_letter_code
_entity_poly.pdbx_strand_id
1 'polypeptide(L)' 'MLPGERVVTLAAAGEDVMMVAEGEGGAQVLVVIDRSSGLLIRRVPLNAAAAGR' A
#
# COMPACT_ATOMS: atom_id res chain seq x y z
N MET A 1 -5.28 -1.06 -5.91
CA MET A 1 -3.89 -0.94 -6.41
C MET A 1 -3.91 -0.49 -7.85
N LEU A 2 -2.89 0.19 -8.26
CA LEU A 2 -2.74 0.63 -9.63
C LEU A 2 -2.20 -0.48 -10.51
N PRO A 3 -2.45 -0.42 -11.81
CA PRO A 3 -1.87 -1.40 -12.73
C PRO A 3 -0.35 -1.37 -12.63
N GLY A 4 0.26 -2.54 -12.73
CA GLY A 4 1.69 -2.66 -12.61
C GLY A 4 2.21 -2.78 -11.20
N GLU A 5 1.34 -2.63 -10.20
CA GLU A 5 1.72 -2.81 -8.81
C GLU A 5 1.43 -4.24 -8.37
N ARG A 6 2.25 -4.72 -7.45
CA ARG A 6 2.06 -6.05 -6.87
C ARG A 6 2.22 -5.97 -5.37
N VAL A 7 1.57 -6.88 -4.68
CA VAL A 7 1.64 -6.92 -3.22
C VAL A 7 2.94 -7.59 -2.82
N VAL A 8 3.72 -6.92 -2.00
CA VAL A 8 4.98 -7.45 -1.48
C VAL A 8 4.76 -8.02 -0.09
N THR A 9 3.98 -7.34 0.72
CA THR A 9 3.75 -7.73 2.10
C THR A 9 2.30 -7.43 2.46
N LEU A 10 1.72 -8.30 3.27
CA LEU A 10 0.34 -8.14 3.70
C LEU A 10 0.26 -8.43 5.18
N ALA A 11 -0.44 -7.58 5.92
CA ALA A 11 -0.65 -7.78 7.36
C ALA A 11 -2.02 -7.26 7.75
N ALA A 12 -2.66 -7.96 8.66
CA ALA A 12 -3.92 -7.52 9.23
C ALA A 12 -3.65 -6.70 10.47
N ALA A 13 -4.41 -5.61 10.65
CA ALA A 13 -4.26 -4.74 11.80
C ALA A 13 -5.65 -4.34 12.25
N GLY A 14 -6.20 -5.06 13.22
CA GLY A 14 -7.54 -4.81 13.71
C GLY A 14 -8.56 -5.05 12.61
N GLU A 15 -9.31 -4.03 12.26
CA GLU A 15 -10.32 -4.14 11.22
C GLU A 15 -9.79 -3.74 9.85
N ASP A 16 -8.53 -3.39 9.77
CA ASP A 16 -7.92 -2.97 8.53
C ASP A 16 -6.93 -4.00 8.04
N VAL A 17 -6.69 -3.95 6.75
CA VAL A 17 -5.63 -4.75 6.12
C VAL A 17 -4.62 -3.78 5.55
N MET A 18 -3.37 -3.94 5.97
CA MET A 18 -2.28 -3.12 5.45
C MET A 18 -1.44 -3.96 4.52
N MET A 19 -1.07 -3.38 3.40
CA MET A 19 -0.19 -4.07 2.47
C MET A 19 0.78 -3.09 1.86
N VAL A 20 1.94 -3.62 1.49
CA VAL A 20 2.95 -2.85 0.75
C VAL A 20 2.91 -3.34 -0.67
N ALA A 21 2.62 -2.43 -1.59
CA ALA A 21 2.60 -2.72 -3.01
C ALA A 21 3.83 -2.10 -3.65
N GLU A 22 4.38 -2.79 -4.64
CA GLU A 22 5.54 -2.32 -5.36
C GLU A 22 5.18 -2.15 -6.82
N GLY A 23 5.44 -0.98 -7.35
CA GLY A 23 5.19 -0.68 -8.76
C GLY A 23 6.46 -0.70 -9.57
N GLU A 24 6.37 -0.16 -10.78
CA GLU A 24 7.51 -0.06 -11.66
C GLU A 24 8.60 0.81 -11.06
N GLY A 25 9.84 0.42 -11.31
CA GLY A 25 10.96 1.18 -10.78
C GLY A 25 11.22 0.94 -9.30
N GLY A 26 10.51 0.01 -8.70
CA GLY A 26 10.71 -0.30 -7.28
C GLY A 26 10.00 0.65 -6.34
N ALA A 27 9.13 1.51 -6.86
CA ALA A 27 8.39 2.42 -6.00
C ALA A 27 7.43 1.64 -5.12
N GLN A 28 7.44 1.92 -3.82
CA GLN A 28 6.62 1.21 -2.85
C GLN A 28 5.59 2.12 -2.25
N VAL A 29 4.43 1.57 -1.96
CA VAL A 29 3.33 2.31 -1.37
C VAL A 29 2.66 1.46 -0.30
N LEU A 30 2.31 2.09 0.80
CA LEU A 30 1.52 1.45 1.84
C LEU A 30 0.05 1.68 1.52
N VAL A 31 -0.69 0.59 1.43
CA VAL A 31 -2.12 0.64 1.13
C VAL A 31 -2.88 0.09 2.33
N VAL A 32 -3.86 0.85 2.81
CA VAL A 32 -4.70 0.41 3.92
C VAL A 32 -6.11 0.27 3.41
N ILE A 33 -6.70 -0.90 3.64
CA ILE A 33 -8.03 -1.24 3.15
C ILE A 33 -8.89 -1.66 4.33
N ASP A 34 -10.13 -1.18 4.35
CA ASP A 34 -11.11 -1.61 5.33
C ASP A 34 -11.52 -3.05 5.00
N ARG A 35 -11.27 -3.94 5.95
CA ARG A 35 -11.50 -5.37 5.73
C ARG A 35 -12.97 -5.68 5.52
N SER A 36 -13.86 -4.97 6.19
CA SER A 36 -15.28 -5.28 6.13
C SER A 36 -15.92 -4.82 4.82
N SER A 37 -15.46 -3.70 4.27
CA SER A 37 -16.06 -3.15 3.06
C SER A 37 -15.20 -3.38 1.82
N GLY A 38 -13.91 -3.65 2.00
CA GLY A 38 -12.99 -3.78 0.90
C GLY A 38 -12.59 -2.45 0.28
N LEU A 39 -12.94 -1.36 0.93
CA LEU A 39 -12.65 -0.02 0.40
C LEU A 39 -11.26 0.42 0.82
N LEU A 40 -10.60 1.10 -0.09
CA LEU A 40 -9.29 1.68 0.18
C LEU A 40 -9.47 2.89 1.10
N ILE A 41 -8.76 2.86 2.24
CA ILE A 41 -8.83 3.94 3.21
C ILE A 41 -7.71 4.94 2.97
N ARG A 42 -6.51 4.44 2.71
CA ARG A 42 -5.34 5.31 2.64
C ARG A 42 -4.30 4.69 1.72
N ARG A 43 -3.55 5.55 1.07
CA ARG A 43 -2.45 5.14 0.21
C ARG A 43 -1.29 6.10 0.46
N VAL A 44 -0.19 5.59 0.98
CA VAL A 44 0.95 6.40 1.38
C VAL A 44 2.18 5.95 0.60
N PRO A 45 2.75 6.79 -0.26
CA PRO A 45 3.97 6.42 -0.97
C PRO A 45 5.15 6.42 0.00
N LEU A 46 5.84 5.28 0.08
CA LEU A 46 6.93 5.11 1.01
C LEU A 46 8.25 5.62 0.45
N ASN A 47 8.55 5.22 -0.78
CA ASN A 47 9.81 5.63 -1.39
C ASN A 47 9.81 7.12 -1.71
N ALA A 48 8.68 7.63 -2.18
CA ALA A 48 8.58 9.03 -2.54
C ALA A 48 8.81 9.92 -1.33
N ALA A 49 8.30 9.51 -0.17
CA ALA A 49 8.49 10.28 1.04
C ALA A 49 9.96 10.33 1.42
N ALA A 50 10.67 9.22 1.26
CA ALA A 50 12.08 9.17 1.55
C ALA A 50 12.88 9.96 0.53
N ALA A 51 12.51 9.83 -0.73
CA ALA A 51 13.23 10.51 -1.79
C ALA A 51 13.00 12.01 -1.80
N GLY A 52 11.94 12.46 -1.18
CA GLY A 52 11.63 13.88 -1.10
C GLY A 52 12.55 14.66 -0.18
N ARG A 53 13.50 14.02 0.37
CA ARG A 53 14.38 14.64 1.35
C ARG A 53 15.60 15.22 0.77
#